data_d440793419b4af8ad7f4e96dc828794a
#
_entry.id   d440793419b4af8ad7f4e96dc828794a
#
_cell.length_a   1.000
_cell.length_b   1.000
_cell.length_c   1.000
_cell.angle_alpha   90.00
_cell.angle_beta   90.00
_cell.angle_gamma   90.00
#
_symmetry.space_group_name_H-M   'P 1'
#
loop_
_entity.id
_entity.type
_entity.pdbx_description
1 polymer ?
#
loop_
_entity_poly.entity_id
_entity_poly.type
_entity_poly.pdbx_seq_one_letter_code
_entity_poly.pdbx_strand_id
1 'polypeptide(L)'
;MGAGGLQFVRDYAIIFNVSLSPCATVHRQCKNRAGVKNLEKHVSAVLVAAGSSTRMGFDKLSFDLGGETVLGRSIRAFEESPLVSEIVLVAGKNREYVEAQAAACTKPVQVVQGGATRAESAKNGVLAAHGELVAVHDAARPFVSEAVIEAVVEAAAKCGAAAPAVPVKDTIKQATRGDGKKVPAKCVVETTPDRSTLYAVQTPQCFDEEKARLVTDDCSLFELTGRTVQLTQGDYANLKITTREDLPRAEQKEGTAMRIGHGYDVHRLVEGRKLILGGVEVPYEKGLLGHSDADVLAHAVMDAVLGAAALGDIGQHFPDTAKEYEGADSLALARRVAEILKEHGYRIENIDSTILCQRPKLASYIPAMRQKLADAFGMPVDAVSVKATTEEHLGFTGEGLGIAAHAVALIEKL
;
A
#
# COMPACT_ATOMS: atom_id res chain seq x y z
N MET A 1 -13.72 -8.82 -38.39
CA MET A 1 -12.25 -8.88 -38.43
C MET A 1 -11.81 -8.23 -39.71
N GLY A 2 -11.18 -7.06 -39.65
CA GLY A 2 -10.76 -6.33 -40.82
C GLY A 2 -9.49 -6.93 -41.46
N ALA A 3 -9.33 -6.80 -42.76
CA ALA A 3 -8.25 -7.37 -43.58
C ALA A 3 -6.81 -7.08 -43.05
N GLY A 4 -6.59 -6.09 -42.22
CA GLY A 4 -5.29 -5.74 -41.64
C GLY A 4 -4.78 -6.72 -40.57
N GLY A 5 -5.66 -7.38 -39.85
CA GLY A 5 -5.26 -8.35 -38.81
C GLY A 5 -4.77 -9.67 -39.41
N LEU A 6 -5.35 -10.10 -40.51
CA LEU A 6 -4.92 -11.32 -41.21
C LEU A 6 -3.58 -11.13 -41.95
N GLN A 7 -3.27 -9.94 -42.42
CA GLN A 7 -2.00 -9.64 -43.04
C GLN A 7 -0.85 -9.67 -42.02
N PHE A 8 -1.06 -9.07 -40.86
CA PHE A 8 -0.09 -9.06 -39.76
C PHE A 8 0.28 -10.48 -39.27
N VAL A 9 -0.73 -11.35 -39.16
CA VAL A 9 -0.52 -12.76 -38.76
C VAL A 9 0.22 -13.56 -39.85
N ARG A 10 -0.05 -13.30 -41.12
CA ARG A 10 0.65 -13.92 -42.26
C ARG A 10 2.12 -13.50 -42.34
N ASP A 11 2.39 -12.22 -42.16
CA ASP A 11 3.76 -11.69 -42.23
C ASP A 11 4.61 -12.23 -41.03
N TYR A 12 3.99 -12.45 -39.89
CA TYR A 12 4.65 -13.06 -38.73
C TYR A 12 4.93 -14.58 -38.91
N ALA A 13 4.00 -15.30 -39.51
CA ALA A 13 4.18 -16.73 -39.81
C ALA A 13 5.32 -16.98 -40.81
N ILE A 14 5.55 -16.06 -41.74
CA ILE A 14 6.64 -16.13 -42.73
C ILE A 14 8.01 -15.91 -42.06
N ILE A 15 8.08 -15.04 -41.05
CA ILE A 15 9.35 -14.71 -40.37
C ILE A 15 9.82 -15.88 -39.47
N PHE A 16 8.91 -16.69 -38.96
CA PHE A 16 9.24 -17.75 -37.99
C PHE A 16 9.04 -19.20 -38.50
N ASN A 17 8.73 -19.38 -39.78
CA ASN A 17 8.57 -20.69 -40.43
C ASN A 17 7.58 -21.62 -39.69
N VAL A 18 6.47 -21.06 -39.15
CA VAL A 18 5.44 -21.80 -38.40
C VAL A 18 4.37 -22.26 -39.37
N SER A 19 4.24 -23.56 -39.60
CA SER A 19 3.17 -24.17 -40.40
C SER A 19 1.82 -24.02 -39.68
N LEU A 20 0.91 -23.21 -40.27
CA LEU A 20 -0.46 -23.07 -39.80
C LEU A 20 -1.31 -24.25 -40.30
N SER A 21 -1.40 -25.34 -39.58
CA SER A 21 -2.42 -26.37 -39.83
C SER A 21 -3.68 -26.07 -39.02
N PRO A 22 -4.87 -26.06 -39.60
CA PRO A 22 -6.12 -25.87 -38.90
C PRO A 22 -6.41 -27.11 -38.04
N CYS A 23 -6.26 -26.99 -36.73
CA CYS A 23 -6.62 -28.07 -35.80
C CYS A 23 -8.06 -27.90 -35.35
N ALA A 24 -8.91 -28.77 -35.83
CA ALA A 24 -10.22 -29.05 -35.27
C ALA A 24 -10.06 -29.87 -33.97
N THR A 25 -10.80 -29.45 -32.93
CA THR A 25 -11.13 -30.28 -31.75
C THR A 25 -10.00 -30.60 -30.79
N VAL A 26 -9.71 -29.71 -29.85
CA VAL A 26 -9.05 -30.09 -28.58
C VAL A 26 -9.90 -29.69 -27.38
N HIS A 27 -11.02 -30.37 -27.23
CA HIS A 27 -11.71 -30.57 -25.96
C HIS A 27 -11.36 -31.96 -25.44
N ARG A 28 -10.16 -32.17 -24.91
CA ARG A 28 -9.77 -33.27 -24.00
C ARG A 28 -8.26 -33.27 -23.82
N GLN A 29 -7.86 -32.83 -22.65
CA GLN A 29 -6.84 -33.46 -21.82
C GLN A 29 -6.22 -32.48 -20.80
N CYS A 30 -7.07 -31.90 -19.90
CA CYS A 30 -6.57 -31.62 -18.55
C CYS A 30 -7.04 -32.73 -17.65
N LYS A 31 -6.46 -33.91 -17.80
CA LYS A 31 -6.64 -35.02 -16.82
C LYS A 31 -5.47 -35.00 -15.86
N ASN A 32 -5.79 -34.62 -14.60
CA ASN A 32 -5.17 -35.02 -13.34
C ASN A 32 -3.75 -35.58 -13.45
N ARG A 33 -2.77 -34.70 -13.17
CA ARG A 33 -1.57 -35.11 -12.45
C ARG A 33 -1.71 -34.64 -11.02
N ALA A 34 -2.00 -35.57 -10.12
CA ALA A 34 -2.05 -35.36 -8.69
C ALA A 34 -0.66 -34.93 -8.18
N GLY A 35 -0.64 -33.91 -7.31
CA GLY A 35 0.43 -33.70 -6.36
C GLY A 35 1.72 -33.14 -6.92
N VAL A 36 1.78 -31.80 -7.22
CA VAL A 36 3.07 -31.14 -7.40
C VAL A 36 3.43 -30.50 -6.07
N LYS A 37 4.04 -31.27 -5.19
CA LYS A 37 4.68 -30.77 -3.95
C LYS A 37 6.18 -30.43 -4.12
N ASN A 38 6.72 -30.40 -5.34
CA ASN A 38 8.06 -29.88 -5.67
C ASN A 38 8.01 -29.42 -7.13
N LEU A 39 7.82 -28.12 -7.38
CA LEU A 39 8.15 -27.54 -8.68
C LEU A 39 9.68 -27.36 -8.68
N GLU A 40 10.42 -28.31 -9.25
CA GLU A 40 11.86 -28.18 -9.52
C GLU A 40 12.15 -27.29 -10.73
N LYS A 41 11.14 -26.60 -11.27
CA LYS A 41 11.28 -25.76 -12.46
C LYS A 41 11.81 -24.38 -12.09
N HIS A 42 12.86 -23.96 -12.78
CA HIS A 42 13.40 -22.61 -12.67
C HIS A 42 12.47 -21.59 -13.38
N VAL A 43 12.06 -20.55 -12.65
CA VAL A 43 11.21 -19.49 -13.18
C VAL A 43 12.04 -18.22 -13.33
N SER A 44 12.05 -17.64 -14.55
CA SER A 44 12.58 -16.32 -14.81
C SER A 44 11.46 -15.27 -14.72
N ALA A 45 11.60 -14.27 -13.86
CA ALA A 45 10.69 -13.14 -13.80
C ALA A 45 11.19 -12.02 -14.73
N VAL A 46 10.41 -11.67 -15.74
CA VAL A 46 10.70 -10.57 -16.67
C VAL A 46 9.86 -9.36 -16.29
N LEU A 47 10.48 -8.34 -15.68
CA LEU A 47 9.80 -7.11 -15.24
C LEU A 47 9.97 -6.01 -16.31
N VAL A 48 8.89 -5.64 -16.96
CA VAL A 48 8.90 -4.64 -18.04
C VAL A 48 8.85 -3.23 -17.42
N ALA A 49 10.02 -2.58 -17.37
CA ALA A 49 10.26 -1.25 -16.78
C ALA A 49 10.57 -0.17 -17.83
N ALA A 50 10.50 -0.48 -19.14
CA ALA A 50 10.88 0.41 -20.24
C ALA A 50 9.85 1.50 -20.60
N GLY A 51 8.74 1.61 -19.86
CA GLY A 51 7.66 2.56 -20.14
C GLY A 51 8.09 4.02 -19.94
N SER A 52 7.73 4.91 -20.88
CA SER A 52 8.12 6.33 -20.91
C SER A 52 7.36 7.23 -19.93
N SER A 53 6.40 6.72 -19.17
CA SER A 53 5.57 7.46 -18.17
C SER A 53 4.95 8.79 -18.65
N THR A 54 4.78 8.95 -19.97
CA THR A 54 4.37 10.23 -20.62
C THR A 54 3.08 10.83 -20.11
N ARG A 55 2.14 10.01 -19.62
CA ARG A 55 0.86 10.47 -19.05
C ARG A 55 0.98 11.07 -17.65
N MET A 56 2.06 10.79 -16.94
CA MET A 56 2.26 11.25 -15.57
C MET A 56 3.15 12.49 -15.47
N GLY A 57 3.98 12.77 -16.49
CA GLY A 57 4.91 13.89 -16.50
C GLY A 57 6.17 13.69 -15.66
N PHE A 58 6.32 12.53 -15.02
CA PHE A 58 7.52 12.08 -14.30
C PHE A 58 7.63 10.55 -14.43
N ASP A 59 8.78 9.97 -14.06
CA ASP A 59 8.92 8.51 -14.06
C ASP A 59 8.19 7.90 -12.88
N LYS A 60 7.06 7.24 -13.16
CA LYS A 60 6.22 6.60 -12.16
C LYS A 60 6.89 5.44 -11.42
N LEU A 61 7.93 4.84 -12.01
CA LEU A 61 8.62 3.70 -11.40
C LEU A 61 9.52 4.12 -10.24
N SER A 62 9.97 5.39 -10.24
CA SER A 62 10.72 5.99 -9.13
C SER A 62 9.86 6.66 -8.07
N PHE A 63 8.52 6.63 -8.24
CA PHE A 63 7.61 7.20 -7.25
C PHE A 63 7.65 6.38 -5.96
N ASP A 64 7.83 7.09 -4.84
CA ASP A 64 7.86 6.50 -3.50
C ASP A 64 6.44 6.18 -3.02
N LEU A 65 6.24 4.95 -2.58
CA LEU A 65 5.00 4.45 -2.00
C LEU A 65 5.25 4.15 -0.50
N GLY A 66 5.54 5.18 0.31
CA GLY A 66 5.75 5.00 1.74
C GLY A 66 7.08 4.33 2.10
N GLY A 67 8.19 4.80 1.53
CA GLY A 67 9.56 4.34 1.82
C GLY A 67 10.12 3.34 0.83
N GLU A 68 9.33 2.87 -0.14
CA GLU A 68 9.80 1.99 -1.23
C GLU A 68 9.20 2.41 -2.57
N THR A 69 10.01 2.41 -3.61
CA THR A 69 9.54 2.85 -4.93
C THR A 69 8.65 1.82 -5.63
N VAL A 70 7.82 2.26 -6.59
CA VAL A 70 6.99 1.39 -7.42
C VAL A 70 7.80 0.24 -8.03
N LEU A 71 8.98 0.53 -8.57
CA LEU A 71 9.86 -0.51 -9.14
C LEU A 71 10.44 -1.41 -8.05
N GLY A 72 10.91 -0.84 -6.94
CA GLY A 72 11.47 -1.59 -5.81
C GLY A 72 10.51 -2.64 -5.30
N ARG A 73 9.24 -2.27 -5.07
CA ARG A 73 8.17 -3.21 -4.65
C ARG A 73 7.91 -4.30 -5.67
N SER A 74 7.86 -3.94 -6.95
CA SER A 74 7.67 -4.94 -7.99
C SER A 74 8.82 -5.93 -8.04
N ILE A 75 10.06 -5.47 -7.88
CA ILE A 75 11.25 -6.35 -7.80
C ILE A 75 11.15 -7.24 -6.56
N ARG A 76 10.91 -6.66 -5.39
CA ARG A 76 10.86 -7.37 -4.11
C ARG A 76 9.84 -8.52 -4.13
N ALA A 77 8.65 -8.33 -4.71
CA ALA A 77 7.64 -9.37 -4.80
C ALA A 77 8.14 -10.64 -5.52
N PHE A 78 8.98 -10.50 -6.55
CA PHE A 78 9.58 -11.63 -7.26
C PHE A 78 10.88 -12.12 -6.60
N GLU A 79 11.61 -11.23 -5.95
CA GLU A 79 12.79 -11.59 -5.20
C GLU A 79 12.48 -12.46 -3.98
N GLU A 80 11.42 -12.14 -3.25
CA GLU A 80 10.97 -12.91 -2.09
C GLU A 80 10.31 -14.23 -2.48
N SER A 81 9.77 -14.37 -3.69
CA SER A 81 9.09 -15.60 -4.12
C SER A 81 10.09 -16.76 -4.26
N PRO A 82 9.89 -17.89 -3.55
CA PRO A 82 10.78 -19.06 -3.64
C PRO A 82 10.73 -19.76 -5.01
N LEU A 83 9.72 -19.47 -5.83
CA LEU A 83 9.57 -20.07 -7.17
C LEU A 83 10.45 -19.38 -8.22
N VAL A 84 10.86 -18.13 -7.98
CA VAL A 84 11.64 -17.33 -8.92
C VAL A 84 13.13 -17.53 -8.66
N SER A 85 13.87 -17.95 -9.70
CA SER A 85 15.31 -18.19 -9.64
C SER A 85 16.17 -17.06 -10.19
N GLU A 86 15.63 -16.26 -11.10
CA GLU A 86 16.29 -15.09 -11.67
C GLU A 86 15.29 -13.99 -12.04
N ILE A 87 15.80 -12.75 -12.15
CA ILE A 87 14.99 -11.59 -12.54
C ILE A 87 15.64 -10.92 -13.77
N VAL A 88 14.86 -10.63 -14.78
CA VAL A 88 15.27 -9.86 -15.96
C VAL A 88 14.52 -8.52 -15.92
N LEU A 89 15.26 -7.42 -15.74
CA LEU A 89 14.71 -6.08 -15.75
C LEU A 89 14.84 -5.48 -17.15
N VAL A 90 13.72 -5.08 -17.74
CA VAL A 90 13.73 -4.48 -19.08
C VAL A 90 13.66 -2.96 -18.93
N ALA A 91 14.79 -2.28 -19.15
CA ALA A 91 14.95 -0.84 -18.96
C ALA A 91 14.74 -0.03 -20.25
N GLY A 92 14.21 1.18 -20.09
CA GLY A 92 14.09 2.17 -21.17
C GLY A 92 15.07 3.34 -20.98
N LYS A 93 14.53 4.56 -21.04
CA LYS A 93 15.31 5.80 -20.77
C LYS A 93 15.77 5.93 -19.31
N ASN A 94 15.15 5.20 -18.40
CA ASN A 94 15.42 5.15 -16.97
C ASN A 94 16.45 4.07 -16.59
N ARG A 95 17.34 3.71 -17.51
CA ARG A 95 18.28 2.57 -17.37
C ARG A 95 19.14 2.68 -16.13
N GLU A 96 19.74 3.83 -15.86
CA GLU A 96 20.59 4.07 -14.68
C GLU A 96 19.84 3.80 -13.37
N TYR A 97 18.59 4.26 -13.29
CA TYR A 97 17.74 4.00 -12.14
C TYR A 97 17.42 2.51 -11.98
N VAL A 98 17.09 1.82 -13.08
CA VAL A 98 16.81 0.37 -13.07
C VAL A 98 18.03 -0.43 -12.65
N GLU A 99 19.23 -0.06 -13.13
CA GLU A 99 20.52 -0.69 -12.76
C GLU A 99 20.84 -0.48 -11.27
N ALA A 100 20.55 0.70 -10.73
CA ALA A 100 20.71 0.96 -9.29
C ALA A 100 19.78 0.08 -8.43
N GLN A 101 18.52 -0.15 -8.87
CA GLN A 101 17.61 -1.08 -8.21
C GLN A 101 18.08 -2.54 -8.35
N ALA A 102 18.59 -2.93 -9.52
CA ALA A 102 19.15 -4.27 -9.75
C ALA A 102 20.33 -4.60 -8.84
N ALA A 103 21.19 -3.62 -8.56
CA ALA A 103 22.36 -3.79 -7.69
C ALA A 103 22.01 -4.11 -6.22
N ALA A 104 20.81 -3.82 -5.78
CA ALA A 104 20.32 -4.13 -4.44
C ALA A 104 19.74 -5.55 -4.30
N CYS A 105 19.54 -6.26 -5.41
CA CYS A 105 18.93 -7.60 -5.41
C CYS A 105 19.93 -8.68 -4.95
N THR A 106 19.39 -9.69 -4.28
CA THR A 106 20.16 -10.88 -3.82
C THR A 106 20.11 -12.02 -4.82
N LYS A 107 19.01 -12.14 -5.59
CA LYS A 107 18.89 -13.11 -6.69
C LYS A 107 19.68 -12.65 -7.92
N PRO A 108 20.04 -13.57 -8.84
CA PRO A 108 20.62 -13.21 -10.13
C PRO A 108 19.71 -12.24 -10.88
N VAL A 109 20.24 -11.06 -11.24
CA VAL A 109 19.52 -10.03 -11.98
C VAL A 109 20.28 -9.65 -13.24
N GLN A 110 19.55 -9.56 -14.35
CA GLN A 110 20.06 -9.03 -15.62
C GLN A 110 19.25 -7.82 -16.05
N VAL A 111 19.91 -6.73 -16.50
CA VAL A 111 19.24 -5.56 -17.07
C VAL A 111 19.42 -5.56 -18.58
N VAL A 112 18.30 -5.58 -19.32
CA VAL A 112 18.30 -5.56 -20.78
C VAL A 112 17.62 -4.32 -21.33
N GLN A 113 17.94 -3.95 -22.57
CA GLN A 113 17.36 -2.79 -23.24
C GLN A 113 15.94 -3.11 -23.74
N GLY A 114 14.99 -2.25 -23.44
CA GLY A 114 13.63 -2.31 -24.00
C GLY A 114 13.58 -1.90 -25.47
N GLY A 115 12.49 -2.27 -26.14
CA GLY A 115 12.20 -1.89 -27.53
C GLY A 115 11.35 -0.61 -27.62
N ALA A 116 10.93 -0.28 -28.84
CA ALA A 116 10.07 0.87 -29.14
C ALA A 116 8.63 0.68 -28.60
N THR A 117 8.20 -0.57 -28.45
CA THR A 117 6.87 -0.95 -27.93
C THR A 117 6.99 -1.79 -26.66
N ARG A 118 5.84 -1.94 -25.95
CA ARG A 118 5.77 -2.86 -24.80
C ARG A 118 6.04 -4.31 -25.23
N ALA A 119 5.50 -4.70 -26.40
CA ALA A 119 5.70 -6.01 -27.00
C ALA A 119 7.19 -6.31 -27.25
N GLU A 120 7.89 -5.39 -27.92
CA GLU A 120 9.34 -5.53 -28.15
C GLU A 120 10.13 -5.57 -26.84
N SER A 121 9.74 -4.77 -25.87
CA SER A 121 10.37 -4.77 -24.53
C SER A 121 10.18 -6.12 -23.82
N ALA A 122 8.97 -6.67 -23.82
CA ALA A 122 8.69 -7.99 -23.27
C ALA A 122 9.48 -9.08 -23.99
N LYS A 123 9.53 -9.03 -25.33
CA LYS A 123 10.32 -9.96 -26.15
C LYS A 123 11.81 -9.93 -25.79
N ASN A 124 12.40 -8.74 -25.66
CA ASN A 124 13.82 -8.61 -25.29
C ASN A 124 14.10 -9.24 -23.92
N GLY A 125 13.20 -9.03 -22.96
CA GLY A 125 13.28 -9.66 -21.64
C GLY A 125 13.17 -11.18 -21.70
N VAL A 126 12.20 -11.70 -22.44
CA VAL A 126 12.00 -13.16 -22.61
C VAL A 126 13.21 -13.83 -23.28
N LEU A 127 13.81 -13.15 -24.28
CA LEU A 127 15.01 -13.71 -24.95
C LEU A 127 16.25 -13.76 -24.04
N ALA A 128 16.28 -12.97 -22.98
CA ALA A 128 17.35 -12.97 -22.00
C ALA A 128 17.07 -13.91 -20.80
N ALA A 129 15.87 -14.46 -20.69
CA ALA A 129 15.48 -15.37 -19.64
C ALA A 129 16.02 -16.80 -19.90
N HIS A 130 16.40 -17.50 -18.82
CA HIS A 130 16.97 -18.86 -18.88
C HIS A 130 16.12 -19.92 -18.18
N GLY A 131 15.05 -19.52 -17.48
CA GLY A 131 14.17 -20.42 -16.76
C GLY A 131 13.26 -21.24 -17.69
N GLU A 132 12.87 -22.43 -17.27
CA GLU A 132 11.90 -23.28 -17.98
C GLU A 132 10.50 -22.68 -18.06
N LEU A 133 10.19 -21.76 -17.14
CA LEU A 133 9.01 -20.93 -17.13
C LEU A 133 9.42 -19.45 -17.12
N VAL A 134 8.71 -18.64 -17.88
CA VAL A 134 8.95 -17.20 -17.93
C VAL A 134 7.69 -16.44 -17.51
N ALA A 135 7.79 -15.66 -16.44
CA ALA A 135 6.72 -14.85 -15.89
C ALA A 135 6.92 -13.38 -16.28
N VAL A 136 6.16 -12.88 -17.24
CA VAL A 136 6.24 -11.48 -17.72
C VAL A 136 5.34 -10.60 -16.87
N HIS A 137 5.91 -9.58 -16.24
CA HIS A 137 5.21 -8.67 -15.33
C HIS A 137 5.41 -7.20 -15.69
N ASP A 138 4.33 -6.41 -15.55
CA ASP A 138 4.41 -4.96 -15.65
C ASP A 138 5.02 -4.40 -14.36
N ALA A 139 6.21 -3.80 -14.43
CA ALA A 139 6.87 -3.18 -13.27
C ALA A 139 6.06 -2.04 -12.60
N ALA A 140 4.98 -1.60 -13.25
CA ALA A 140 4.01 -0.64 -12.70
C ALA A 140 2.87 -1.28 -11.90
N ARG A 141 2.98 -2.54 -11.49
CA ARG A 141 2.06 -3.25 -10.60
C ARG A 141 2.76 -3.64 -9.29
N PRO A 142 2.99 -2.69 -8.38
CA PRO A 142 3.79 -2.92 -7.18
C PRO A 142 3.11 -3.80 -6.10
N PHE A 143 1.86 -4.19 -6.31
CA PHE A 143 1.07 -4.93 -5.30
C PHE A 143 0.70 -6.35 -5.73
N VAL A 144 1.51 -6.96 -6.58
CA VAL A 144 1.37 -8.38 -6.87
C VAL A 144 1.73 -9.18 -5.63
N SER A 145 0.82 -10.08 -5.19
CA SER A 145 1.07 -10.94 -4.03
C SER A 145 1.74 -12.24 -4.43
N GLU A 146 2.43 -12.89 -3.48
CA GLU A 146 3.03 -14.21 -3.66
C GLU A 146 1.99 -15.24 -4.11
N ALA A 147 0.78 -15.23 -3.52
CA ALA A 147 -0.31 -16.14 -3.90
C ALA A 147 -0.71 -16.00 -5.39
N VAL A 148 -0.68 -14.79 -5.95
CA VAL A 148 -0.94 -14.58 -7.38
C VAL A 148 0.20 -15.11 -8.23
N ILE A 149 1.46 -14.89 -7.83
CA ILE A 149 2.64 -15.42 -8.54
C ILE A 149 2.61 -16.94 -8.53
N GLU A 150 2.40 -17.56 -7.37
CA GLU A 150 2.33 -19.00 -7.21
C GLU A 150 1.23 -19.65 -8.08
N ALA A 151 0.00 -19.12 -7.99
CA ALA A 151 -1.13 -19.64 -8.76
C ALA A 151 -0.89 -19.61 -10.27
N VAL A 152 -0.29 -18.54 -10.78
CA VAL A 152 0.01 -18.40 -12.22
C VAL A 152 1.14 -19.35 -12.65
N VAL A 153 2.21 -19.42 -11.88
CA VAL A 153 3.35 -20.31 -12.17
C VAL A 153 2.91 -21.78 -12.16
N GLU A 154 2.15 -22.20 -11.15
CA GLU A 154 1.62 -23.57 -11.08
C GLU A 154 0.69 -23.90 -12.25
N ALA A 155 -0.20 -22.98 -12.63
CA ALA A 155 -1.09 -23.17 -13.75
C ALA A 155 -0.31 -23.25 -15.08
N ALA A 156 0.67 -22.38 -15.30
CA ALA A 156 1.52 -22.39 -16.50
C ALA A 156 2.35 -23.69 -16.58
N ALA A 157 2.88 -24.19 -15.46
CA ALA A 157 3.59 -25.46 -15.41
C ALA A 157 2.75 -26.66 -15.86
N LYS A 158 1.42 -26.61 -15.64
CA LYS A 158 0.45 -27.67 -16.01
C LYS A 158 -0.08 -27.50 -17.43
N CYS A 159 -0.39 -26.28 -17.85
CA CYS A 159 -1.10 -25.98 -19.09
C CYS A 159 -0.23 -25.31 -20.17
N GLY A 160 0.97 -24.87 -19.78
CA GLY A 160 1.93 -24.19 -20.65
C GLY A 160 1.72 -22.68 -20.77
N ALA A 161 0.59 -22.12 -20.38
CA ALA A 161 0.36 -20.66 -20.29
C ALA A 161 -0.74 -20.33 -19.28
N ALA A 162 -0.52 -19.30 -18.46
CA ALA A 162 -1.51 -18.83 -17.50
C ALA A 162 -1.38 -17.32 -17.25
N ALA A 163 -2.49 -16.69 -16.86
CA ALA A 163 -2.55 -15.30 -16.45
C ALA A 163 -3.54 -15.08 -15.30
N PRO A 164 -3.28 -14.18 -14.35
CA PRO A 164 -4.24 -13.84 -13.32
C PRO A 164 -5.30 -12.92 -13.89
N ALA A 165 -6.53 -13.08 -13.45
CA ALA A 165 -7.64 -12.27 -13.88
C ALA A 165 -8.66 -12.06 -12.78
N VAL A 166 -9.36 -10.92 -12.83
CA VAL A 166 -10.46 -10.58 -11.93
C VAL A 166 -11.75 -10.35 -12.73
N PRO A 167 -12.93 -10.73 -12.20
CA PRO A 167 -14.20 -10.39 -12.83
C PRO A 167 -14.34 -8.89 -13.08
N VAL A 168 -14.88 -8.50 -14.22
CA VAL A 168 -15.15 -7.09 -14.52
C VAL A 168 -16.29 -6.57 -13.66
N LYS A 169 -16.09 -5.45 -12.95
CA LYS A 169 -17.10 -4.84 -12.07
C LYS A 169 -18.11 -3.98 -12.81
N ASP A 170 -17.62 -3.22 -13.81
CA ASP A 170 -18.44 -2.29 -14.59
C ASP A 170 -19.11 -2.99 -15.77
N THR A 171 -20.21 -2.40 -16.25
CA THR A 171 -20.85 -2.87 -17.49
C THR A 171 -20.02 -2.42 -18.69
N ILE A 172 -19.47 -3.37 -19.43
CA ILE A 172 -18.68 -3.10 -20.64
C ILE A 172 -19.60 -2.88 -21.83
N LYS A 173 -19.32 -1.83 -22.59
CA LYS A 173 -19.98 -1.52 -23.85
C LYS A 173 -18.97 -1.60 -24.98
N GLN A 174 -19.27 -2.36 -26.01
CA GLN A 174 -18.56 -2.28 -27.27
C GLN A 174 -19.21 -1.19 -28.12
N ALA A 175 -18.39 -0.30 -28.69
CA ALA A 175 -18.86 0.88 -29.41
C ALA A 175 -18.24 1.01 -30.80
N THR A 176 -18.91 1.75 -31.70
CA THR A 176 -18.63 1.82 -33.13
C THR A 176 -17.26 2.35 -33.51
N ARG A 177 -16.62 3.19 -32.75
CA ARG A 177 -15.22 3.63 -32.92
C ARG A 177 -14.73 4.40 -31.70
N GLY A 178 -13.53 4.11 -31.27
CA GLY A 178 -12.79 4.88 -30.27
C GLY A 178 -11.30 4.74 -30.53
N ASP A 179 -10.52 5.70 -30.07
CA ASP A 179 -9.05 5.65 -30.06
C ASP A 179 -8.49 5.08 -28.74
N GLY A 180 -9.38 4.60 -27.86
CA GLY A 180 -9.06 4.10 -26.53
C GLY A 180 -8.63 5.17 -25.52
N LYS A 181 -8.71 6.47 -25.89
CA LYS A 181 -8.26 7.58 -25.03
C LYS A 181 -9.42 8.38 -24.43
N LYS A 182 -10.42 8.69 -25.25
CA LYS A 182 -11.63 9.44 -24.85
C LYS A 182 -12.85 8.85 -25.52
N VAL A 183 -14.01 8.97 -24.86
CA VAL A 183 -15.29 8.64 -25.47
C VAL A 183 -15.60 9.71 -26.52
N PRO A 184 -15.69 9.36 -27.84
CA PRO A 184 -16.03 10.32 -28.87
C PRO A 184 -17.45 10.86 -28.70
N ALA A 185 -17.69 12.12 -29.11
CA ALA A 185 -19.00 12.79 -28.98
C ALA A 185 -20.15 12.07 -29.71
N LYS A 186 -19.84 11.26 -30.72
CA LYS A 186 -20.80 10.45 -31.52
C LYS A 186 -20.55 8.94 -31.38
N CYS A 187 -20.11 8.50 -30.21
CA CYS A 187 -19.88 7.09 -29.90
C CYS A 187 -21.22 6.40 -29.63
N VAL A 188 -21.53 5.37 -30.42
CA VAL A 188 -22.77 4.59 -30.30
C VAL A 188 -22.45 3.17 -29.85
N VAL A 189 -23.21 2.65 -28.90
CA VAL A 189 -23.08 1.28 -28.42
C VAL A 189 -23.52 0.30 -29.51
N GLU A 190 -22.65 -0.64 -29.88
CA GLU A 190 -22.96 -1.75 -30.79
C GLU A 190 -23.52 -2.95 -30.02
N THR A 191 -22.88 -3.30 -28.91
CA THR A 191 -23.30 -4.45 -28.09
C THR A 191 -22.87 -4.29 -26.64
N THR A 192 -23.52 -5.04 -25.78
CA THR A 192 -23.18 -5.19 -24.36
C THR A 192 -22.86 -6.67 -24.14
N PRO A 193 -21.57 -7.03 -24.05
CA PRO A 193 -21.18 -8.40 -23.76
C PRO A 193 -21.71 -8.85 -22.39
N ASP A 194 -21.95 -10.15 -22.24
CA ASP A 194 -22.33 -10.73 -20.96
C ASP A 194 -21.18 -10.59 -19.97
N ARG A 195 -21.39 -9.77 -18.90
CA ARG A 195 -20.38 -9.48 -17.89
C ARG A 195 -19.91 -10.74 -17.15
N SER A 196 -20.73 -11.77 -17.03
CA SER A 196 -20.38 -13.01 -16.36
C SER A 196 -19.23 -13.77 -17.06
N THR A 197 -18.98 -13.47 -18.32
CA THR A 197 -17.91 -14.06 -19.13
C THR A 197 -16.70 -13.16 -19.31
N LEU A 198 -16.71 -11.94 -18.71
CA LEU A 198 -15.65 -10.96 -18.88
C LEU A 198 -14.73 -10.89 -17.68
N TYR A 199 -13.44 -10.96 -17.95
CA TYR A 199 -12.37 -10.87 -16.94
C TYR A 199 -11.34 -9.83 -17.35
N ALA A 200 -10.90 -9.03 -16.39
CA ALA A 200 -9.77 -8.11 -16.54
C ALA A 200 -8.48 -8.86 -16.24
N VAL A 201 -7.68 -9.12 -17.26
CA VAL A 201 -6.41 -9.84 -17.15
C VAL A 201 -5.34 -8.94 -16.54
N GLN A 202 -4.55 -9.51 -15.66
CA GLN A 202 -3.45 -8.84 -14.97
C GLN A 202 -2.10 -9.47 -15.36
N THR A 203 -1.03 -9.06 -14.69
CA THR A 203 0.29 -9.70 -14.76
C THR A 203 0.72 -10.10 -13.34
N PRO A 204 1.61 -11.12 -13.16
CA PRO A 204 2.44 -11.76 -14.19
C PRO A 204 1.65 -12.69 -15.12
N GLN A 205 2.06 -12.74 -16.39
CA GLN A 205 1.61 -13.76 -17.33
C GLN A 205 2.76 -14.77 -17.51
N CYS A 206 2.51 -16.03 -17.24
CA CYS A 206 3.53 -17.06 -17.20
C CYS A 206 3.36 -18.06 -18.36
N PHE A 207 4.50 -18.42 -18.97
CA PHE A 207 4.57 -19.30 -20.12
C PHE A 207 5.73 -20.30 -19.98
N ASP A 208 5.64 -21.47 -20.61
CA ASP A 208 6.82 -22.31 -20.81
C ASP A 208 7.83 -21.65 -21.79
N GLU A 209 9.13 -21.98 -21.68
CA GLU A 209 10.21 -21.30 -22.41
C GLU A 209 9.99 -21.33 -23.94
N GLU A 210 9.64 -22.48 -24.50
CA GLU A 210 9.41 -22.60 -25.96
C GLU A 210 8.32 -21.65 -26.43
N LYS A 211 7.28 -21.47 -25.61
CA LYS A 211 6.12 -20.66 -25.94
C LYS A 211 6.35 -19.19 -25.63
N ALA A 212 7.11 -18.87 -24.58
CA ALA A 212 7.47 -17.51 -24.22
C ALA A 212 8.22 -16.80 -25.36
N ARG A 213 9.08 -17.51 -26.08
CA ARG A 213 9.81 -16.96 -27.25
C ARG A 213 8.92 -16.58 -28.42
N LEU A 214 7.70 -17.13 -28.48
CA LEU A 214 6.69 -16.80 -29.52
C LEU A 214 5.78 -15.64 -29.09
N VAL A 215 5.74 -15.31 -27.79
CA VAL A 215 4.88 -14.26 -27.22
C VAL A 215 5.61 -12.94 -27.25
N THR A 216 5.00 -11.94 -27.84
CA THR A 216 5.59 -10.61 -27.96
C THR A 216 4.94 -9.55 -27.10
N ASP A 217 3.69 -9.74 -26.63
CA ASP A 217 2.98 -8.70 -25.88
C ASP A 217 2.15 -9.21 -24.71
N ASP A 218 1.27 -10.19 -24.97
CA ASP A 218 0.35 -10.74 -23.98
C ASP A 218 -0.20 -12.11 -24.41
N CYS A 219 -1.12 -12.64 -23.62
CA CYS A 219 -1.81 -13.89 -23.90
C CYS A 219 -2.55 -13.90 -25.24
N SER A 220 -2.90 -12.73 -25.80
CA SER A 220 -3.67 -12.66 -27.06
C SER A 220 -2.93 -13.26 -28.24
N LEU A 221 -1.61 -13.10 -28.32
CA LEU A 221 -0.83 -13.70 -29.39
C LEU A 221 -0.78 -15.23 -29.25
N PHE A 222 -0.76 -15.70 -28.01
CA PHE A 222 -0.82 -17.13 -27.70
C PHE A 222 -2.14 -17.75 -28.12
N GLU A 223 -3.25 -17.05 -27.89
CA GLU A 223 -4.58 -17.43 -28.35
C GLU A 223 -4.70 -17.44 -29.88
N LEU A 224 -4.07 -16.48 -30.57
CA LEU A 224 -4.04 -16.43 -32.03
C LEU A 224 -3.32 -17.63 -32.66
N THR A 225 -2.45 -18.32 -31.93
CA THR A 225 -1.82 -19.58 -32.35
C THR A 225 -2.68 -20.82 -32.10
N GLY A 226 -3.92 -20.64 -31.64
CA GLY A 226 -4.86 -21.74 -31.33
C GLY A 226 -4.55 -22.46 -30.01
N ARG A 227 -3.76 -21.87 -29.13
CA ARG A 227 -3.39 -22.42 -27.83
C ARG A 227 -4.25 -21.82 -26.72
N THR A 228 -4.44 -22.56 -25.65
CA THR A 228 -5.25 -22.10 -24.49
C THR A 228 -4.38 -21.45 -23.43
N VAL A 229 -4.88 -20.34 -22.89
CA VAL A 229 -4.34 -19.69 -21.69
C VAL A 229 -5.28 -19.97 -20.52
N GLN A 230 -4.75 -20.47 -19.43
CA GLN A 230 -5.53 -20.68 -18.23
C GLN A 230 -5.61 -19.37 -17.42
N LEU A 231 -6.83 -18.93 -17.09
CA LEU A 231 -7.01 -17.84 -16.14
C LEU A 231 -6.94 -18.38 -14.70
N THR A 232 -6.19 -17.72 -13.86
CA THR A 232 -6.11 -17.96 -12.42
C THR A 232 -6.77 -16.81 -11.66
N GLN A 233 -7.05 -17.01 -10.37
CA GLN A 233 -7.60 -15.96 -9.53
C GLN A 233 -6.59 -14.83 -9.37
N GLY A 234 -6.93 -13.65 -9.88
CA GLY A 234 -6.20 -12.41 -9.66
C GLY A 234 -6.67 -11.68 -8.41
N ASP A 235 -6.04 -10.57 -8.12
CA ASP A 235 -6.39 -9.69 -7.01
C ASP A 235 -6.66 -8.27 -7.51
N TYR A 236 -7.80 -7.66 -7.10
CA TYR A 236 -8.06 -6.24 -7.36
C TYR A 236 -7.00 -5.32 -6.73
N ALA A 237 -6.29 -5.81 -5.70
CA ALA A 237 -5.14 -5.15 -5.12
C ALA A 237 -3.97 -5.02 -6.11
N ASN A 238 -3.79 -5.94 -7.04
CA ASN A 238 -2.74 -5.93 -8.06
C ASN A 238 -3.05 -4.88 -9.16
N LEU A 239 -3.25 -3.63 -8.76
CA LEU A 239 -3.55 -2.53 -9.68
C LEU A 239 -2.32 -2.13 -10.49
N LYS A 240 -2.55 -1.63 -11.71
CA LYS A 240 -1.51 -1.05 -12.55
C LYS A 240 -1.52 0.47 -12.40
N ILE A 241 -0.43 1.04 -11.91
CA ILE A 241 -0.25 2.49 -11.87
C ILE A 241 -0.04 3.01 -13.29
N THR A 242 -1.00 3.79 -13.79
CA THR A 242 -1.05 4.25 -15.18
C THR A 242 -1.19 5.77 -15.30
N THR A 243 -1.94 6.37 -14.38
CA THR A 243 -2.24 7.82 -14.31
C THR A 243 -1.99 8.33 -12.89
N ARG A 244 -2.00 9.66 -12.71
CA ARG A 244 -1.83 10.28 -11.37
C ARG A 244 -2.93 9.91 -10.40
N GLU A 245 -4.13 9.65 -10.91
CA GLU A 245 -5.30 9.27 -10.11
C GLU A 245 -5.16 7.86 -9.50
N ASP A 246 -4.22 7.04 -10.01
CA ASP A 246 -3.94 5.72 -9.44
C ASP A 246 -3.05 5.80 -8.19
N LEU A 247 -2.28 6.90 -7.99
CA LEU A 247 -1.35 7.06 -6.89
C LEU A 247 -2.03 7.10 -5.51
N PRO A 248 -3.08 7.88 -5.27
CA PRO A 248 -3.77 7.87 -3.97
C PRO A 248 -4.35 6.48 -3.63
N ARG A 249 -4.76 5.71 -4.65
CA ARG A 249 -5.23 4.33 -4.46
C ARG A 249 -4.07 3.39 -4.14
N ALA A 250 -2.89 3.66 -4.68
CA ALA A 250 -1.68 2.90 -4.40
C ALA A 250 -1.20 3.17 -2.96
N GLU A 251 -1.20 4.42 -2.51
CA GLU A 251 -0.87 4.80 -1.13
C GLU A 251 -1.86 4.23 -0.11
N GLN A 252 -3.17 4.27 -0.41
CA GLN A 252 -4.21 3.71 0.47
C GLN A 252 -4.18 2.19 0.61
N LYS A 253 -3.51 1.46 -0.30
CA LYS A 253 -3.37 -0.01 -0.23
C LYS A 253 -2.29 -0.49 0.72
N GLU A 254 -1.35 0.35 1.06
CA GLU A 254 -0.63 0.18 2.29
C GLU A 254 -1.63 0.47 3.40
N GLY A 255 -2.32 -0.53 3.86
CA GLY A 255 -3.09 -0.40 5.07
C GLY A 255 -2.14 0.08 6.17
N THR A 256 -1.94 1.39 6.23
CA THR A 256 -1.40 2.05 7.41
C THR A 256 -2.37 1.64 8.51
N ALA A 257 -1.93 0.72 9.34
CA ALA A 257 -2.78 0.17 10.38
C ALA A 257 -3.05 1.31 11.36
N MET A 258 -4.15 2.04 11.10
CA MET A 258 -4.63 3.04 12.03
C MET A 258 -5.00 2.36 13.34
N ARG A 259 -4.54 2.92 14.45
CA ARG A 259 -4.79 2.41 15.79
C ARG A 259 -5.38 3.51 16.65
N ILE A 260 -6.34 3.15 17.46
CA ILE A 260 -6.98 4.05 18.41
C ILE A 260 -6.55 3.66 19.82
N GLY A 261 -6.18 4.67 20.61
CA GLY A 261 -5.95 4.52 22.05
C GLY A 261 -6.83 5.47 22.84
N HIS A 262 -7.18 5.08 24.04
CA HIS A 262 -7.91 5.88 25.00
C HIS A 262 -7.07 6.04 26.27
N GLY A 263 -6.97 7.26 26.79
CA GLY A 263 -6.35 7.59 28.06
C GLY A 263 -7.35 8.26 29.00
N TYR A 264 -7.17 8.02 30.26
CA TYR A 264 -7.93 8.62 31.36
C TYR A 264 -7.00 8.91 32.53
N ASP A 265 -7.09 10.13 33.05
CA ASP A 265 -6.38 10.49 34.27
C ASP A 265 -7.27 11.35 35.17
N VAL A 266 -6.99 11.33 36.49
CA VAL A 266 -7.73 12.07 37.50
C VAL A 266 -6.83 12.48 38.65
N HIS A 267 -6.92 13.76 39.04
CA HIS A 267 -6.18 14.30 40.17
C HIS A 267 -7.09 15.07 41.13
N ARG A 268 -6.78 14.98 42.44
CA ARG A 268 -7.48 15.70 43.49
C ARG A 268 -7.10 17.20 43.45
N LEU A 269 -8.06 18.08 43.71
CA LEU A 269 -7.83 19.50 43.92
C LEU A 269 -7.42 19.76 45.38
N VAL A 270 -6.30 20.47 45.57
CA VAL A 270 -5.76 20.85 46.89
C VAL A 270 -5.33 22.33 46.88
N GLU A 271 -5.32 22.96 48.06
CA GLU A 271 -4.80 24.32 48.21
C GLU A 271 -3.27 24.36 48.11
N GLY A 272 -2.73 25.52 47.78
CA GLY A 272 -1.30 25.78 47.76
C GLY A 272 -0.51 25.21 46.58
N ARG A 273 -1.20 24.65 45.56
CA ARG A 273 -0.60 24.23 44.29
C ARG A 273 -1.13 25.05 43.12
N LYS A 274 -0.34 25.18 42.07
CA LYS A 274 -0.78 25.76 40.81
C LYS A 274 -1.66 24.77 40.05
N LEU A 275 -2.67 25.27 39.37
CA LEU A 275 -3.47 24.47 38.43
C LEU A 275 -2.85 24.54 37.05
N ILE A 276 -2.28 23.43 36.57
CA ILE A 276 -1.69 23.30 35.23
C ILE A 276 -2.52 22.31 34.44
N LEU A 277 -2.97 22.69 33.23
CA LEU A 277 -3.75 21.87 32.34
C LEU A 277 -3.26 22.08 30.91
N GLY A 278 -2.82 21.02 30.22
CA GLY A 278 -2.23 21.09 28.88
C GLY A 278 -1.02 22.04 28.84
N GLY A 279 -0.22 22.05 29.90
CA GLY A 279 0.92 22.93 30.07
C GLY A 279 0.58 24.40 30.32
N VAL A 280 -0.69 24.76 30.52
CA VAL A 280 -1.16 26.12 30.76
C VAL A 280 -1.48 26.29 32.23
N GLU A 281 -0.87 27.31 32.89
CA GLU A 281 -1.22 27.69 34.24
C GLU A 281 -2.58 28.44 34.20
N VAL A 282 -3.57 27.85 34.89
CA VAL A 282 -4.91 28.41 35.03
C VAL A 282 -5.05 29.05 36.38
N PRO A 283 -5.30 30.37 36.49
CA PRO A 283 -5.50 31.05 37.80
C PRO A 283 -6.70 30.43 38.55
N TYR A 284 -6.40 29.79 39.68
CA TYR A 284 -7.40 29.21 40.56
C TYR A 284 -6.84 29.05 41.94
N GLU A 285 -7.70 29.04 42.98
CA GLU A 285 -7.31 28.92 44.40
C GLU A 285 -6.73 27.55 44.74
N LYS A 286 -7.01 26.52 43.95
CA LYS A 286 -6.56 25.16 44.15
C LYS A 286 -5.83 24.68 42.92
N GLY A 287 -4.87 23.77 43.09
CA GLY A 287 -4.20 23.04 42.02
C GLY A 287 -4.30 21.54 42.22
N LEU A 288 -3.80 20.78 41.26
CA LEU A 288 -3.87 19.32 41.27
C LEU A 288 -2.75 18.69 42.09
N LEU A 289 -3.06 17.65 42.83
CA LEU A 289 -2.12 16.87 43.64
C LEU A 289 -1.54 15.74 42.78
N GLY A 290 -0.22 15.70 42.61
CA GLY A 290 0.52 14.62 41.95
C GLY A 290 2.03 14.75 42.14
N HIS A 291 2.81 13.79 41.64
CA HIS A 291 4.28 13.74 41.75
C HIS A 291 4.96 14.72 40.79
N SER A 292 4.40 14.90 39.56
CA SER A 292 4.83 15.87 38.58
C SER A 292 4.14 17.24 38.80
N ASP A 293 3.97 18.04 37.75
CA ASP A 293 3.10 19.22 37.78
C ASP A 293 1.61 18.85 37.83
N ALA A 294 1.28 17.53 37.83
CA ALA A 294 -0.08 16.96 37.91
C ALA A 294 -1.02 17.43 36.76
N ASP A 295 -0.48 17.60 35.57
CA ASP A 295 -1.25 17.96 34.39
C ASP A 295 -2.09 16.80 33.87
N VAL A 296 -3.28 16.66 34.43
CA VAL A 296 -4.22 15.56 34.13
C VAL A 296 -4.58 15.47 32.61
N LEU A 297 -4.56 16.58 31.89
CA LEU A 297 -4.83 16.59 30.45
C LEU A 297 -3.67 15.99 29.65
N ALA A 298 -2.43 16.46 29.95
CA ALA A 298 -1.25 15.92 29.30
C ALA A 298 -1.06 14.42 29.58
N HIS A 299 -1.32 13.98 30.81
CA HIS A 299 -1.25 12.56 31.21
C HIS A 299 -2.26 11.71 30.42
N ALA A 300 -3.53 12.11 30.37
CA ALA A 300 -4.54 11.39 29.61
C ALA A 300 -4.20 11.29 28.11
N VAL A 301 -3.62 12.35 27.54
CA VAL A 301 -3.17 12.34 26.12
C VAL A 301 -1.99 11.38 25.93
N MET A 302 -0.99 11.39 26.81
CA MET A 302 0.15 10.48 26.73
C MET A 302 -0.29 9.01 26.82
N ASP A 303 -1.19 8.68 27.74
CA ASP A 303 -1.74 7.33 27.87
C ASP A 303 -2.55 6.90 26.64
N ALA A 304 -3.32 7.81 26.04
CA ALA A 304 -4.03 7.53 24.80
C ALA A 304 -3.04 7.18 23.66
N VAL A 305 -1.96 7.92 23.54
CA VAL A 305 -0.93 7.74 22.48
C VAL A 305 -0.16 6.43 22.70
N LEU A 306 0.32 6.16 23.92
CA LEU A 306 1.03 4.92 24.26
C LEU A 306 0.13 3.69 24.12
N GLY A 307 -1.10 3.78 24.60
CA GLY A 307 -2.09 2.71 24.48
C GLY A 307 -2.43 2.37 23.05
N ALA A 308 -2.55 3.36 22.15
CA ALA A 308 -2.75 3.14 20.73
C ALA A 308 -1.61 2.30 20.10
N ALA A 309 -0.37 2.54 20.52
CA ALA A 309 0.81 1.80 20.07
C ALA A 309 0.99 0.43 20.77
N ALA A 310 0.16 0.12 21.77
CA ALA A 310 0.31 -1.03 22.68
C ALA A 310 1.64 -1.02 23.46
N LEU A 311 2.08 0.19 23.88
CA LEU A 311 3.33 0.42 24.64
C LEU A 311 3.10 0.60 26.16
N GLY A 312 1.90 0.29 26.67
CA GLY A 312 1.54 0.44 28.07
C GLY A 312 1.05 1.85 28.42
N ASP A 313 1.46 2.37 29.56
CA ASP A 313 1.04 3.64 30.15
C ASP A 313 2.24 4.51 30.57
N ILE A 314 1.97 5.76 30.95
CA ILE A 314 3.02 6.70 31.41
C ILE A 314 3.77 6.20 32.65
N GLY A 315 3.12 5.45 33.53
CA GLY A 315 3.75 4.94 34.76
C GLY A 315 4.84 3.90 34.48
N GLN A 316 4.74 3.16 33.35
CA GLN A 316 5.78 2.22 32.90
C GLN A 316 7.01 2.95 32.33
N HIS A 317 6.81 4.06 31.66
CA HIS A 317 7.89 4.85 31.03
C HIS A 317 8.52 5.88 31.98
N PHE A 318 7.73 6.42 32.88
CA PHE A 318 8.13 7.49 33.82
C PHE A 318 7.65 7.15 35.25
N PRO A 319 8.27 6.15 35.88
CA PRO A 319 7.78 5.67 37.19
C PRO A 319 7.93 6.74 38.30
N ASP A 320 6.89 6.93 39.09
CA ASP A 320 6.82 7.87 40.20
C ASP A 320 7.92 7.65 41.26
N THR A 321 8.54 6.47 41.29
CA THR A 321 9.64 6.13 42.19
C THR A 321 10.98 6.72 41.75
N ALA A 322 11.10 7.19 40.51
CA ALA A 322 12.33 7.76 39.98
C ALA A 322 12.41 9.27 40.29
N LYS A 323 13.41 9.67 41.09
CA LYS A 323 13.63 11.06 41.49
C LYS A 323 13.79 12.06 40.37
N GLU A 324 14.20 11.59 39.19
CA GLU A 324 14.38 12.41 38.00
C GLU A 324 13.07 13.01 37.46
N TYR A 325 11.92 12.40 37.79
CA TYR A 325 10.60 12.87 37.34
C TYR A 325 9.83 13.63 38.44
N GLU A 326 10.40 13.81 39.62
CA GLU A 326 9.79 14.58 40.69
C GLU A 326 9.68 16.08 40.27
N GLY A 327 8.47 16.59 40.20
CA GLY A 327 8.20 17.95 39.70
C GLY A 327 8.41 18.16 38.18
N ALA A 328 8.50 17.09 37.41
CA ALA A 328 8.71 17.18 35.95
C ALA A 328 7.58 17.94 35.23
N ASP A 329 7.95 18.68 34.22
CA ASP A 329 7.03 19.30 33.24
C ASP A 329 6.38 18.21 32.38
N SER A 330 5.08 18.03 32.51
CA SER A 330 4.34 17.00 31.73
C SER A 330 4.45 17.19 30.21
N LEU A 331 4.68 18.43 29.72
CA LEU A 331 4.96 18.64 28.30
C LEU A 331 6.35 18.15 27.87
N ALA A 332 7.33 18.13 28.78
CA ALA A 332 8.62 17.51 28.50
C ALA A 332 8.48 15.99 28.39
N LEU A 333 7.66 15.37 29.25
CA LEU A 333 7.32 13.95 29.16
C LEU A 333 6.54 13.65 27.87
N ALA A 334 5.61 14.51 27.46
CA ALA A 334 4.87 14.36 26.20
C ALA A 334 5.79 14.37 24.96
N ARG A 335 6.82 15.23 24.95
CA ARG A 335 7.84 15.20 23.87
C ARG A 335 8.57 13.86 23.84
N ARG A 336 8.93 13.31 24.99
CA ARG A 336 9.58 12.00 25.05
C ARG A 336 8.67 10.87 24.59
N VAL A 337 7.36 10.93 24.91
CA VAL A 337 6.35 9.98 24.37
C VAL A 337 6.27 10.07 22.84
N ALA A 338 6.29 11.27 22.26
CA ALA A 338 6.30 11.46 20.81
C ALA A 338 7.56 10.83 20.16
N GLU A 339 8.73 10.96 20.80
CA GLU A 339 9.97 10.30 20.35
C GLU A 339 9.85 8.77 20.42
N ILE A 340 9.38 8.21 21.54
CA ILE A 340 9.16 6.77 21.73
C ILE A 340 8.23 6.24 20.63
N LEU A 341 7.15 6.95 20.33
CA LEU A 341 6.21 6.57 19.29
C LEU A 341 6.88 6.49 17.93
N LYS A 342 7.69 7.49 17.60
CA LYS A 342 8.46 7.56 16.33
C LYS A 342 9.51 6.45 16.25
N GLU A 343 10.22 6.14 17.35
CA GLU A 343 11.17 5.03 17.45
C GLU A 343 10.51 3.67 17.15
N HIS A 344 9.21 3.52 17.47
CA HIS A 344 8.41 2.33 17.17
C HIS A 344 7.69 2.36 15.81
N GLY A 345 7.99 3.35 14.98
CA GLY A 345 7.45 3.45 13.61
C GLY A 345 6.00 3.91 13.54
N TYR A 346 5.57 4.79 14.46
CA TYR A 346 4.23 5.37 14.44
C TYR A 346 4.28 6.90 14.37
N ARG A 347 3.21 7.50 13.85
CA ARG A 347 2.93 8.93 13.96
C ARG A 347 1.51 9.17 14.49
N ILE A 348 1.30 10.31 15.12
CA ILE A 348 0.00 10.72 15.62
C ILE A 348 -0.75 11.44 14.49
N GLU A 349 -1.99 11.01 14.19
CA GLU A 349 -2.84 11.62 13.18
C GLU A 349 -3.75 12.69 13.78
N ASN A 350 -4.40 12.38 14.93
CA ASN A 350 -5.15 13.37 15.67
C ASN A 350 -5.31 12.99 17.15
N ILE A 351 -5.59 14.01 17.97
CA ILE A 351 -5.89 13.90 19.38
C ILE A 351 -7.22 14.62 19.65
N ASP A 352 -8.14 13.95 20.34
CA ASP A 352 -9.36 14.54 20.87
C ASP A 352 -9.42 14.32 22.38
N SER A 353 -9.61 15.39 23.16
CA SER A 353 -9.62 15.31 24.62
C SER A 353 -10.75 16.12 25.26
N THR A 354 -11.16 15.70 26.44
CA THR A 354 -12.21 16.36 27.22
C THR A 354 -11.82 16.45 28.68
N ILE A 355 -11.82 17.65 29.22
CA ILE A 355 -11.55 17.94 30.63
C ILE A 355 -12.91 17.98 31.37
N LEU A 356 -13.03 17.21 32.44
CA LEU A 356 -14.19 17.24 33.35
C LEU A 356 -13.83 18.14 34.52
N CYS A 357 -14.36 19.35 34.53
CA CYS A 357 -14.00 20.39 35.49
C CYS A 357 -15.19 21.29 35.84
N GLN A 358 -15.65 21.25 37.10
CA GLN A 358 -16.74 22.11 37.55
C GLN A 358 -16.31 23.59 37.64
N ARG A 359 -15.09 23.82 38.14
CA ARG A 359 -14.43 25.14 38.24
C ARG A 359 -12.91 24.96 38.15
N PRO A 360 -12.17 25.96 37.62
CA PRO A 360 -12.62 27.21 36.97
C PRO A 360 -13.21 27.00 35.57
N LYS A 361 -13.76 28.06 34.92
CA LYS A 361 -14.15 27.99 33.49
C LYS A 361 -12.90 27.99 32.62
N LEU A 362 -12.78 27.03 31.73
CA LEU A 362 -11.56 26.76 30.94
C LEU A 362 -11.59 27.33 29.52
N ALA A 363 -12.73 27.82 29.02
CA ALA A 363 -12.91 28.18 27.63
C ALA A 363 -11.83 29.15 27.07
N SER A 364 -11.39 30.14 27.83
CA SER A 364 -10.35 31.09 27.43
C SER A 364 -8.93 30.51 27.37
N TYR A 365 -8.68 29.37 28.00
CA TYR A 365 -7.37 28.72 28.07
C TYR A 365 -7.21 27.60 27.02
N ILE A 366 -8.32 27.07 26.51
CA ILE A 366 -8.32 25.96 25.53
C ILE A 366 -7.42 26.23 24.31
N PRO A 367 -7.44 27.42 23.67
CA PRO A 367 -6.56 27.65 22.52
C PRO A 367 -5.08 27.50 22.85
N ALA A 368 -4.65 27.96 24.03
CA ALA A 368 -3.27 27.84 24.47
C ALA A 368 -2.90 26.39 24.83
N MET A 369 -3.81 25.63 25.45
CA MET A 369 -3.63 24.20 25.73
C MET A 369 -3.45 23.40 24.45
N ARG A 370 -4.29 23.63 23.44
CA ARG A 370 -4.18 23.01 22.12
C ARG A 370 -2.82 23.26 21.48
N GLN A 371 -2.38 24.52 21.47
CA GLN A 371 -1.10 24.89 20.87
C GLN A 371 0.07 24.18 21.58
N LYS A 372 0.10 24.21 22.90
CA LYS A 372 1.18 23.60 23.67
C LYS A 372 1.25 22.08 23.53
N LEU A 373 0.10 21.40 23.48
CA LEU A 373 0.05 19.95 23.19
C LEU A 373 0.51 19.66 21.77
N ALA A 374 0.05 20.43 20.77
CA ALA A 374 0.47 20.30 19.38
C ALA A 374 2.00 20.44 19.25
N ASP A 375 2.58 21.46 19.90
CA ASP A 375 4.03 21.70 19.91
C ASP A 375 4.79 20.55 20.59
N ALA A 376 4.25 19.99 21.69
CA ALA A 376 4.89 18.91 22.43
C ALA A 376 4.91 17.58 21.62
N PHE A 377 3.83 17.27 20.92
CA PHE A 377 3.73 16.09 20.07
C PHE A 377 4.24 16.29 18.64
N GLY A 378 4.68 17.50 18.27
CA GLY A 378 5.23 17.81 16.95
C GLY A 378 4.19 17.71 15.83
N MET A 379 2.93 18.09 16.08
CA MET A 379 1.81 17.95 15.15
C MET A 379 1.09 19.28 14.90
N PRO A 380 0.29 19.40 13.81
CA PRO A 380 -0.48 20.59 13.53
C PRO A 380 -1.56 20.85 14.59
N VAL A 381 -1.79 22.12 14.95
CA VAL A 381 -2.77 22.50 15.99
C VAL A 381 -4.21 22.15 15.60
N ASP A 382 -4.54 22.07 14.33
CA ASP A 382 -5.85 21.68 13.82
C ASP A 382 -6.15 20.19 14.00
N ALA A 383 -5.11 19.38 14.24
CA ALA A 383 -5.23 17.95 14.59
C ALA A 383 -5.38 17.72 16.12
N VAL A 384 -5.33 18.75 16.96
CA VAL A 384 -5.51 18.67 18.40
C VAL A 384 -6.81 19.34 18.84
N SER A 385 -7.72 18.56 19.42
CA SER A 385 -8.98 19.05 20.00
C SER A 385 -8.91 18.95 21.53
N VAL A 386 -9.26 20.05 22.21
CA VAL A 386 -9.46 20.10 23.67
C VAL A 386 -10.83 20.69 23.94
N LYS A 387 -11.63 19.98 24.73
CA LYS A 387 -12.95 20.40 25.18
C LYS A 387 -12.98 20.40 26.70
N ALA A 388 -13.87 21.17 27.29
CA ALA A 388 -14.13 21.13 28.73
C ALA A 388 -15.64 21.08 28.98
N THR A 389 -16.04 20.28 29.95
CA THR A 389 -17.43 20.15 30.39
C THR A 389 -17.53 20.12 31.90
N THR A 390 -18.72 20.48 32.42
CA THR A 390 -19.11 20.25 33.81
C THR A 390 -19.84 18.92 33.92
N GLU A 391 -19.94 18.37 35.11
CA GLU A 391 -20.78 17.21 35.38
C GLU A 391 -22.07 17.59 36.18
N GLU A 392 -22.50 18.84 36.03
CA GLU A 392 -23.75 19.36 36.59
C GLU A 392 -23.90 19.06 38.10
N HIS A 393 -22.80 19.17 38.87
CA HIS A 393 -22.67 18.88 40.29
C HIS A 393 -22.81 17.39 40.65
N LEU A 394 -22.65 16.46 39.73
CA LEU A 394 -22.64 15.03 39.94
C LEU A 394 -21.22 14.50 40.08
N GLY A 395 -21.01 13.55 40.98
CA GLY A 395 -19.73 12.89 41.20
C GLY A 395 -18.64 13.82 41.75
N PHE A 396 -17.42 13.29 41.89
CA PHE A 396 -16.32 13.99 42.52
C PHE A 396 -15.82 15.23 41.73
N THR A 397 -15.90 15.19 40.41
CA THR A 397 -15.56 16.34 39.54
C THR A 397 -16.64 17.41 39.60
N GLY A 398 -17.91 17.01 39.61
CA GLY A 398 -19.04 17.92 39.79
C GLY A 398 -19.10 18.57 41.17
N GLU A 399 -18.64 17.86 42.22
CA GLU A 399 -18.48 18.41 43.56
C GLU A 399 -17.24 19.30 43.73
N GLY A 400 -16.34 19.35 42.72
CA GLY A 400 -15.11 20.14 42.76
C GLY A 400 -14.02 19.55 43.65
N LEU A 401 -14.03 18.25 43.88
CA LEU A 401 -13.02 17.53 44.62
C LEU A 401 -11.78 17.16 43.81
N GLY A 402 -11.93 17.12 42.49
CA GLY A 402 -10.87 16.82 41.53
C GLY A 402 -11.19 17.28 40.11
N ILE A 403 -10.25 17.11 39.21
CA ILE A 403 -10.41 17.26 37.79
C ILE A 403 -10.00 15.96 37.12
N ALA A 404 -10.77 15.51 36.11
CA ALA A 404 -10.45 14.36 35.27
C ALA A 404 -10.29 14.79 33.82
N ALA A 405 -9.56 13.99 33.06
CA ALA A 405 -9.46 14.15 31.63
C ALA A 405 -9.57 12.81 30.91
N HIS A 406 -10.26 12.81 29.79
CA HIS A 406 -10.27 11.73 28.83
C HIS A 406 -9.57 12.20 27.57
N ALA A 407 -8.84 11.31 26.93
CA ALA A 407 -8.26 11.55 25.62
C ALA A 407 -8.44 10.33 24.72
N VAL A 408 -8.58 10.57 23.42
CA VAL A 408 -8.50 9.57 22.35
C VAL A 408 -7.44 10.04 21.38
N ALA A 409 -6.54 9.14 21.00
CA ALA A 409 -5.53 9.39 19.98
C ALA A 409 -5.71 8.40 18.83
N LEU A 410 -5.62 8.89 17.60
CA LEU A 410 -5.47 8.10 16.41
C LEU A 410 -4.02 8.16 15.97
N ILE A 411 -3.40 6.99 15.81
CA ILE A 411 -2.03 6.87 15.31
C ILE A 411 -1.99 6.01 14.06
N GLU A 412 -0.99 6.24 13.24
CA GLU A 412 -0.73 5.53 12.00
C GLU A 412 0.66 4.90 12.06
N LYS A 413 0.81 3.70 11.52
CA LYS A 413 2.12 3.06 11.36
C LYS A 413 2.85 3.70 10.16
N LEU A 414 4.10 4.16 10.37
CA LEU A 414 4.95 4.76 9.33
C LEU A 414 5.50 3.70 8.36
#